data_b00cce144df89927a2b665e8b9dac7fd
#
_entry.id   b00cce144df89927a2b665e8b9dac7fd
#
_cell.length_a   1.000
_cell.length_b   1.000
_cell.length_c   1.000
_cell.angle_alpha   90.00
_cell.angle_beta   90.00
_cell.angle_gamma   90.00
#
_symmetry.space_group_name_H-M   'P 1'
#
loop_
_entity.id
_entity.type
_entity.pdbx_description
1 polymer ?
#
loop_
_entity_poly.entity_id
_entity_poly.type
_entity_poly.pdbx_seq_one_letter_code
_entity_poly.pdbx_strand_id
1 'polypeptide(L)'
;MSYPEPWIVLQHGAYVAFAFSVLLFGALAFRQILDNLELRRRLSGEDLMLLYSAPGVLLSLAGIGVTVIVGLICYNIEPPTVFRYALPLVGGVQMTQILLRLHFQRTRLRTLALVIRPIVRPGPIVIPYAEMTSIELISNMLWTTVRVTQGQGEAVAFRIFPFQRARLEQRLRLASSATIQSNHSASIR
;
A
#
# COMPACT_ATOMS: atom_id res chain seq x y z
N MET A 1 -4.90 -7.76 44.55
CA MET A 1 -5.57 -7.88 43.23
C MET A 1 -4.57 -8.62 42.32
N SER A 2 -4.89 -9.85 41.90
CA SER A 2 -4.05 -10.58 40.93
C SER A 2 -4.25 -9.96 39.56
N TYR A 3 -3.15 -9.47 38.95
CA TYR A 3 -3.16 -9.01 37.59
C TYR A 3 -3.53 -10.17 36.65
N PRO A 4 -4.36 -9.93 35.63
CA PRO A 4 -4.63 -10.95 34.62
C PRO A 4 -3.33 -11.33 33.92
N GLU A 5 -3.14 -12.61 33.62
CA GLU A 5 -1.96 -13.10 32.92
C GLU A 5 -1.71 -12.31 31.61
N PRO A 6 -0.44 -12.00 31.28
CA PRO A 6 -0.08 -11.22 30.06
C PRO A 6 -0.73 -11.74 28.80
N TRP A 7 -0.83 -13.07 28.70
CA TRP A 7 -1.45 -13.75 27.59
C TRP A 7 -2.94 -13.41 27.41
N ILE A 8 -3.69 -13.34 28.49
CA ILE A 8 -5.12 -13.01 28.45
C ILE A 8 -5.33 -11.57 27.96
N VAL A 9 -4.48 -10.64 28.39
CA VAL A 9 -4.55 -9.22 27.98
C VAL A 9 -4.21 -9.08 26.48
N LEU A 10 -3.17 -9.77 26.01
CA LEU A 10 -2.78 -9.79 24.60
C LEU A 10 -3.88 -10.41 23.74
N GLN A 11 -4.48 -11.50 24.16
CA GLN A 11 -5.57 -12.16 23.45
C GLN A 11 -6.80 -11.26 23.32
N HIS A 12 -7.23 -10.60 24.39
CA HIS A 12 -8.33 -9.63 24.34
C HIS A 12 -8.00 -8.45 23.43
N GLY A 13 -6.78 -7.92 23.53
CA GLY A 13 -6.31 -6.86 22.65
C GLY A 13 -6.34 -7.27 21.17
N ALA A 14 -5.92 -8.49 20.84
CA ALA A 14 -5.97 -9.02 19.48
C ALA A 14 -7.41 -9.16 18.96
N TYR A 15 -8.36 -9.62 19.77
CA TYR A 15 -9.78 -9.69 19.39
C TYR A 15 -10.37 -8.30 19.13
N VAL A 16 -10.10 -7.33 20.00
CA VAL A 16 -10.57 -5.94 19.82
C VAL A 16 -9.98 -5.33 18.53
N ALA A 17 -8.68 -5.50 18.31
CA ALA A 17 -8.01 -5.03 17.10
C ALA A 17 -8.60 -5.67 15.85
N PHE A 18 -8.83 -6.97 15.86
CA PHE A 18 -9.41 -7.71 14.75
C PHE A 18 -10.85 -7.25 14.47
N ALA A 19 -11.73 -7.22 15.47
CA ALA A 19 -13.11 -6.79 15.31
C ALA A 19 -13.21 -5.37 14.75
N PHE A 20 -12.40 -4.44 15.30
CA PHE A 20 -12.32 -3.06 14.81
C PHE A 20 -11.79 -3.00 13.38
N SER A 21 -10.76 -3.77 13.06
CA SER A 21 -10.21 -3.88 11.70
C SER A 21 -11.25 -4.36 10.69
N VAL A 22 -12.05 -5.37 11.03
CA VAL A 22 -13.11 -5.89 10.16
C VAL A 22 -14.18 -4.83 9.89
N LEU A 23 -14.64 -4.13 10.91
CA LEU A 23 -15.65 -3.06 10.77
C LEU A 23 -15.11 -1.90 9.91
N LEU A 24 -13.92 -1.42 10.23
CA LEU A 24 -13.29 -0.32 9.50
C LEU A 24 -12.96 -0.70 8.05
N PHE A 25 -12.44 -1.92 7.84
CA PHE A 25 -12.20 -2.45 6.50
C PHE A 25 -13.48 -2.55 5.71
N GLY A 26 -14.56 -3.09 6.28
CA GLY A 26 -15.86 -3.20 5.62
C GLY A 26 -16.39 -1.85 5.14
N ALA A 27 -16.35 -0.83 6.00
CA ALA A 27 -16.81 0.52 5.67
C ALA A 27 -15.95 1.16 4.55
N LEU A 28 -14.63 1.06 4.65
CA LEU A 28 -13.71 1.64 3.66
C LEU A 28 -13.68 0.83 2.35
N ALA A 29 -13.80 -0.49 2.41
CA ALA A 29 -13.87 -1.36 1.25
C ALA A 29 -15.11 -1.07 0.40
N PHE A 30 -16.25 -0.83 1.02
CA PHE A 30 -17.49 -0.47 0.31
C PHE A 30 -17.27 0.78 -0.57
N ARG A 31 -16.70 1.83 -0.01
CA ARG A 31 -16.34 3.05 -0.78
C ARG A 31 -15.38 2.72 -1.94
N GLN A 32 -14.36 1.92 -1.67
CA GLN A 32 -13.37 1.55 -2.70
C GLN A 32 -13.98 0.67 -3.81
N ILE A 33 -14.97 -0.15 -3.49
CA ILE A 33 -15.72 -0.94 -4.50
C ILE A 33 -16.49 0.00 -5.42
N LEU A 34 -17.20 0.99 -4.87
CA LEU A 34 -17.92 1.99 -5.67
C LEU A 34 -16.97 2.75 -6.62
N ASP A 35 -15.83 3.23 -6.09
CA ASP A 35 -14.81 3.90 -6.91
C ASP A 35 -14.25 2.99 -8.01
N ASN A 36 -14.08 1.69 -7.73
CA ASN A 36 -13.61 0.72 -8.72
C ASN A 36 -14.66 0.44 -9.81
N LEU A 37 -15.94 0.39 -9.46
CA LEU A 37 -17.02 0.21 -10.43
C LEU A 37 -17.11 1.42 -11.36
N GLU A 38 -17.00 2.63 -10.82
CA GLU A 38 -16.98 3.85 -11.62
C GLU A 38 -15.77 3.88 -12.57
N LEU A 39 -14.58 3.52 -12.06
CA LEU A 39 -13.37 3.44 -12.87
C LEU A 39 -13.51 2.42 -14.02
N ARG A 40 -14.13 1.26 -13.75
CA ARG A 40 -14.37 0.23 -14.78
C ARG A 40 -15.36 0.70 -15.84
N ARG A 41 -16.34 1.53 -15.49
CA ARG A 41 -17.27 2.13 -16.46
C ARG A 41 -16.58 3.15 -17.35
N ARG A 42 -15.65 3.94 -16.80
CA ARG A 42 -14.93 5.00 -17.53
C ARG A 42 -13.79 4.46 -18.41
N LEU A 43 -13.13 3.40 -17.97
CA LEU A 43 -11.98 2.81 -18.66
C LEU A 43 -12.34 1.41 -19.16
N SER A 44 -12.41 1.27 -20.49
CA SER A 44 -12.49 -0.04 -21.14
C SER A 44 -11.14 -0.79 -21.02
N GLY A 45 -11.17 -2.12 -21.01
CA GLY A 45 -9.99 -2.98 -21.02
C GLY A 45 -9.79 -3.78 -19.73
N GLU A 46 -8.92 -4.77 -19.81
CA GLU A 46 -8.62 -5.72 -18.73
C GLU A 46 -7.42 -5.28 -17.89
N ASP A 47 -7.38 -5.74 -16.64
CA ASP A 47 -6.22 -5.56 -15.76
C ASP A 47 -5.15 -6.58 -16.15
N LEU A 48 -4.05 -6.13 -16.76
CA LEU A 48 -2.94 -6.98 -17.20
C LEU A 48 -2.00 -7.36 -16.05
N MET A 49 -1.83 -6.45 -15.07
CA MET A 49 -0.93 -6.65 -13.94
C MET A 49 -1.35 -5.79 -12.75
N LEU A 50 -1.22 -6.36 -11.56
CA LEU A 50 -1.41 -5.66 -10.29
C LEU A 50 -0.06 -5.40 -9.61
N LEU A 51 0.17 -4.16 -9.19
CA LEU A 51 1.39 -3.73 -8.52
C LEU A 51 1.08 -3.30 -7.08
N TYR A 52 1.90 -3.76 -6.16
CA TYR A 52 1.75 -3.46 -4.74
C TYR A 52 2.67 -2.30 -4.33
N SER A 53 2.12 -1.39 -3.53
CA SER A 53 2.91 -0.27 -2.98
C SER A 53 3.81 -0.75 -1.84
N ALA A 54 5.10 -0.95 -2.14
CA ALA A 54 6.08 -1.42 -1.17
C ALA A 54 6.17 -0.56 0.10
N PRO A 55 6.36 0.78 0.03
CA PRO A 55 6.53 1.59 1.24
C PRO A 55 5.30 1.54 2.14
N GLY A 56 4.12 1.50 1.53
CA GLY A 56 2.88 1.47 2.27
C GLY A 56 2.70 0.22 3.12
N VAL A 57 3.00 -0.94 2.54
CA VAL A 57 2.92 -2.23 3.25
C VAL A 57 3.99 -2.32 4.33
N LEU A 58 5.24 -1.97 4.01
CA LEU A 58 6.36 -2.00 4.96
C LEU A 58 6.12 -1.07 6.15
N LEU A 59 5.64 0.15 5.93
CA LEU A 59 5.34 1.10 6.99
C LEU A 59 4.22 0.60 7.92
N SER A 60 3.18 -0.02 7.35
CA SER A 60 2.09 -0.58 8.16
C SER A 60 2.53 -1.80 8.96
N LEU A 61 3.40 -2.66 8.42
CA LEU A 61 4.00 -3.78 9.16
C LEU A 61 4.89 -3.28 10.30
N ALA A 62 5.74 -2.28 10.05
CA ALA A 62 6.54 -1.65 11.08
C ALA A 62 5.66 -1.03 12.18
N GLY A 63 4.56 -0.37 11.80
CA GLY A 63 3.59 0.18 12.74
C GLY A 63 2.97 -0.87 13.66
N ILE A 64 2.61 -2.05 13.13
CA ILE A 64 2.14 -3.18 13.96
C ILE A 64 3.24 -3.62 14.94
N GLY A 65 4.48 -3.80 14.45
CA GLY A 65 5.61 -4.16 15.31
C GLY A 65 5.81 -3.19 16.46
N VAL A 66 5.81 -1.89 16.18
CA VAL A 66 5.90 -0.85 17.22
C VAL A 66 4.74 -0.92 18.20
N THR A 67 3.50 -1.10 17.71
CA THR A 67 2.33 -1.22 18.59
C THR A 67 2.43 -2.41 19.55
N VAL A 68 2.92 -3.54 19.05
CA VAL A 68 3.14 -4.74 19.89
C VAL A 68 4.22 -4.47 20.94
N ILE A 69 5.37 -3.90 20.56
CA ILE A 69 6.47 -3.59 21.47
C ILE A 69 6.01 -2.61 22.57
N VAL A 70 5.34 -1.53 22.19
CA VAL A 70 4.78 -0.56 23.14
C VAL A 70 3.77 -1.23 24.07
N GLY A 71 2.91 -2.12 23.53
CA GLY A 71 1.97 -2.89 24.34
C GLY A 71 2.64 -3.75 25.39
N LEU A 72 3.72 -4.44 25.03
CA LEU A 72 4.51 -5.26 25.96
C LEU A 72 5.20 -4.41 27.04
N ILE A 73 5.76 -3.26 26.67
CA ILE A 73 6.38 -2.34 27.62
C ILE A 73 5.35 -1.78 28.60
N CYS A 74 4.22 -1.28 28.09
CA CYS A 74 3.17 -0.72 28.94
C CYS A 74 2.55 -1.76 29.87
N TYR A 75 2.49 -3.03 29.45
CA TYR A 75 2.03 -4.11 30.31
C TYR A 75 2.85 -4.24 31.59
N ASN A 76 4.18 -4.07 31.49
CA ASN A 76 5.10 -4.20 32.64
C ASN A 76 5.11 -2.98 33.59
N ILE A 77 4.56 -1.82 33.14
CA ILE A 77 4.60 -0.55 33.90
C ILE A 77 3.23 -0.21 34.54
N GLU A 78 2.34 -1.16 34.75
CA GLU A 78 0.96 -0.91 35.16
C GLU A 78 0.16 -0.05 34.14
N PRO A 79 -0.31 -0.64 33.06
CA PRO A 79 -0.96 0.12 32.02
C PRO A 79 -2.27 0.74 32.52
N PRO A 80 -2.47 2.07 32.39
CA PRO A 80 -3.77 2.68 32.57
C PRO A 80 -4.78 1.98 31.65
N THR A 81 -6.03 1.95 32.03
CA THR A 81 -7.13 1.30 31.29
C THR A 81 -7.18 1.75 29.81
N VAL A 82 -6.72 2.96 29.54
CA VAL A 82 -6.59 3.54 28.18
C VAL A 82 -5.71 2.68 27.27
N PHE A 83 -4.60 2.14 27.76
CA PHE A 83 -3.71 1.32 26.94
C PHE A 83 -4.30 -0.05 26.59
N ARG A 84 -5.22 -0.57 27.39
CA ARG A 84 -5.91 -1.84 27.08
C ARG A 84 -6.78 -1.76 25.84
N TYR A 85 -7.28 -0.56 25.47
CA TYR A 85 -8.15 -0.36 24.32
C TYR A 85 -7.50 0.47 23.22
N ALA A 86 -6.74 1.50 23.56
CA ALA A 86 -6.13 2.39 22.56
C ALA A 86 -5.10 1.68 21.67
N LEU A 87 -4.20 0.89 22.25
CA LEU A 87 -3.18 0.16 21.47
C LEU A 87 -3.78 -0.88 20.52
N PRO A 88 -4.75 -1.73 20.95
CA PRO A 88 -5.46 -2.62 20.03
C PRO A 88 -6.16 -1.88 18.88
N LEU A 89 -6.77 -0.71 19.14
CA LEU A 89 -7.38 0.09 18.08
C LEU A 89 -6.35 0.59 17.06
N VAL A 90 -5.20 1.08 17.53
CA VAL A 90 -4.09 1.46 16.63
C VAL A 90 -3.62 0.27 15.79
N GLY A 91 -3.45 -0.89 16.39
CA GLY A 91 -3.14 -2.14 15.69
C GLY A 91 -4.19 -2.49 14.64
N GLY A 92 -5.48 -2.37 14.97
CA GLY A 92 -6.59 -2.58 14.05
C GLY A 92 -6.58 -1.62 12.86
N VAL A 93 -6.25 -0.33 13.07
CA VAL A 93 -6.05 0.63 11.98
C VAL A 93 -4.92 0.21 11.06
N GLN A 94 -3.77 -0.22 11.61
CA GLN A 94 -2.64 -0.68 10.80
C GLN A 94 -2.99 -1.94 9.99
N MET A 95 -3.67 -2.91 10.58
CA MET A 95 -4.18 -4.09 9.87
C MET A 95 -5.13 -3.71 8.73
N THR A 96 -6.08 -2.81 9.00
CA THR A 96 -7.00 -2.29 7.98
C THR A 96 -6.24 -1.64 6.83
N GLN A 97 -5.22 -0.84 7.11
CA GLN A 97 -4.39 -0.21 6.08
C GLN A 97 -3.67 -1.25 5.22
N ILE A 98 -3.11 -2.32 5.81
CA ILE A 98 -2.49 -3.39 5.03
C ILE A 98 -3.51 -4.04 4.10
N LEU A 99 -4.67 -4.42 4.61
CA LEU A 99 -5.73 -5.05 3.82
C LEU A 99 -6.20 -4.16 2.66
N LEU A 100 -6.42 -2.86 2.92
CA LEU A 100 -6.80 -1.91 1.88
C LEU A 100 -5.71 -1.78 0.80
N ARG A 101 -4.44 -1.71 1.18
CA ARG A 101 -3.32 -1.61 0.23
C ARG A 101 -3.15 -2.88 -0.58
N LEU A 102 -3.34 -4.05 0.03
CA LEU A 102 -3.24 -5.33 -0.65
C LEU A 102 -4.42 -5.62 -1.58
N HIS A 103 -5.60 -5.08 -1.35
CA HIS A 103 -6.80 -5.38 -2.13
C HIS A 103 -7.24 -4.24 -3.04
N PHE A 104 -7.25 -3.01 -2.55
CA PHE A 104 -7.87 -1.89 -3.26
C PHE A 104 -6.89 -0.82 -3.75
N GLN A 105 -5.86 -0.50 -2.98
CA GLN A 105 -4.90 0.55 -3.31
C GLN A 105 -3.72 0.04 -4.14
N ARG A 106 -4.02 -0.80 -5.13
CA ARG A 106 -3.02 -1.34 -6.06
C ARG A 106 -2.90 -0.44 -7.28
N THR A 107 -1.67 -0.23 -7.72
CA THR A 107 -1.43 0.29 -9.07
C THR A 107 -1.76 -0.81 -10.06
N ARG A 108 -2.48 -0.49 -11.12
CA ARG A 108 -2.94 -1.46 -12.12
C ARG A 108 -2.41 -1.08 -13.49
N LEU A 109 -1.80 -2.03 -14.17
CA LEU A 109 -1.59 -1.94 -15.61
C LEU A 109 -2.85 -2.49 -16.28
N ARG A 110 -3.53 -1.63 -17.03
CA ARG A 110 -4.64 -2.02 -17.90
C ARG A 110 -4.19 -2.07 -19.35
N THR A 111 -5.03 -2.54 -20.24
CA THR A 111 -4.71 -2.67 -21.67
C THR A 111 -4.29 -1.35 -22.32
N LEU A 112 -4.91 -0.21 -21.93
CA LEU A 112 -4.70 1.10 -22.56
C LEU A 112 -4.05 2.15 -21.65
N ALA A 113 -3.98 1.89 -20.33
CA ALA A 113 -3.53 2.89 -19.38
C ALA A 113 -2.91 2.27 -18.11
N LEU A 114 -2.03 3.03 -17.49
CA LEU A 114 -1.55 2.81 -16.13
C LEU A 114 -2.47 3.56 -15.14
N VAL A 115 -3.00 2.84 -14.18
CA VAL A 115 -3.87 3.40 -13.13
C VAL A 115 -3.13 3.36 -11.80
N ILE A 116 -2.72 4.52 -11.31
CA ILE A 116 -2.01 4.69 -10.04
C ILE A 116 -3.01 5.13 -8.97
N ARG A 117 -3.00 4.49 -7.81
CA ARG A 117 -3.75 4.93 -6.64
C ARG A 117 -2.80 5.49 -5.59
N PRO A 118 -2.66 6.82 -5.53
CA PRO A 118 -1.83 7.46 -4.53
C PRO A 118 -2.44 7.30 -3.14
N ILE A 119 -1.58 7.24 -2.11
CA ILE A 119 -2.01 7.09 -0.72
C ILE A 119 -2.66 8.37 -0.19
N VAL A 120 -2.17 9.51 -0.64
CA VAL A 120 -2.52 10.84 -0.08
C VAL A 120 -3.58 11.57 -0.90
N ARG A 121 -3.68 11.29 -2.20
CA ARG A 121 -4.60 12.00 -3.09
C ARG A 121 -5.92 11.22 -3.24
N PRO A 122 -7.07 11.87 -3.14
CA PRO A 122 -8.34 11.22 -3.46
C PRO A 122 -8.43 10.95 -4.95
N GLY A 123 -8.80 9.72 -5.30
CA GLY A 123 -9.02 9.27 -6.65
C GLY A 123 -7.81 8.66 -7.36
N PRO A 124 -8.06 7.89 -8.40
CA PRO A 124 -7.02 7.27 -9.22
C PRO A 124 -6.43 8.29 -10.20
N ILE A 125 -5.11 8.18 -10.44
CA ILE A 125 -4.44 8.87 -11.53
C ILE A 125 -4.40 7.88 -12.70
N VAL A 126 -4.96 8.26 -13.83
CA VAL A 126 -5.00 7.45 -15.04
C VAL A 126 -4.04 8.04 -16.05
N ILE A 127 -3.07 7.26 -16.49
CA ILE A 127 -2.05 7.66 -17.46
C ILE A 127 -2.20 6.77 -18.69
N PRO A 128 -2.75 7.27 -19.82
CA PRO A 128 -2.77 6.54 -21.08
C PRO A 128 -1.35 6.25 -21.56
N TYR A 129 -1.10 5.05 -22.08
CA TYR A 129 0.24 4.71 -22.59
C TYR A 129 0.69 5.60 -23.75
N ALA A 130 -0.24 6.11 -24.53
CA ALA A 130 0.05 7.02 -25.62
C ALA A 130 0.60 8.39 -25.18
N GLU A 131 0.33 8.79 -23.92
CA GLU A 131 0.80 10.06 -23.35
C GLU A 131 2.13 9.91 -22.60
N MET A 132 2.63 8.69 -22.40
CA MET A 132 3.89 8.46 -21.72
C MET A 132 5.07 8.77 -22.62
N THR A 133 5.94 9.67 -22.17
CA THR A 133 7.17 10.03 -22.89
C THR A 133 8.40 9.30 -22.36
N SER A 134 8.54 9.17 -21.05
CA SER A 134 9.64 8.44 -20.46
C SER A 134 9.21 7.71 -19.18
N ILE A 135 9.88 6.60 -18.91
CA ILE A 135 9.68 5.78 -17.72
C ILE A 135 11.06 5.50 -17.12
N GLU A 136 11.25 5.97 -15.89
CA GLU A 136 12.48 5.70 -15.14
C GLU A 136 12.22 4.66 -14.04
N LEU A 137 13.05 3.63 -14.00
CA LEU A 137 13.03 2.58 -12.99
C LEU A 137 14.28 2.69 -12.10
N ILE A 138 14.12 3.26 -10.91
CA ILE A 138 15.23 3.44 -9.97
C ILE A 138 15.05 2.43 -8.84
N SER A 139 15.92 1.42 -8.79
CA SER A 139 15.85 0.38 -7.76
C SER A 139 16.83 0.64 -6.63
N ASN A 140 16.35 0.44 -5.40
CA ASN A 140 17.15 0.29 -4.21
C ASN A 140 16.84 -1.06 -3.55
N MET A 141 17.42 -1.33 -2.39
CA MET A 141 17.28 -2.61 -1.69
C MET A 141 15.83 -2.93 -1.28
N LEU A 142 15.03 -1.93 -0.93
CA LEU A 142 13.70 -2.10 -0.35
C LEU A 142 12.57 -1.96 -1.36
N TRP A 143 12.75 -1.12 -2.38
CA TRP A 143 11.73 -0.86 -3.41
C TRP A 143 12.32 -0.41 -4.73
N THR A 144 11.50 -0.46 -5.77
CA THR A 144 11.76 0.19 -7.04
C THR A 144 10.84 1.41 -7.16
N THR A 145 11.43 2.59 -7.35
CA THR A 145 10.69 3.80 -7.69
C THR A 145 10.48 3.82 -9.20
N VAL A 146 9.23 3.93 -9.59
CA VAL A 146 8.81 4.08 -10.99
C VAL A 146 8.37 5.52 -11.16
N ARG A 147 9.06 6.26 -12.04
CA ARG A 147 8.70 7.62 -12.42
C ARG A 147 8.23 7.62 -13.85
N VAL A 148 7.00 8.03 -14.08
CA VAL A 148 6.40 8.12 -15.41
C VAL A 148 6.22 9.59 -15.75
N THR A 149 6.78 10.03 -16.87
CA THR A 149 6.65 11.41 -17.37
C THR A 149 5.63 11.44 -18.49
N GLN A 150 4.71 12.39 -18.46
CA GLN A 150 3.73 12.65 -19.50
C GLN A 150 4.19 13.81 -20.39
N GLY A 151 3.60 13.95 -21.58
CA GLY A 151 4.03 14.87 -22.65
C GLY A 151 4.24 16.35 -22.28
N GLN A 152 3.63 16.83 -21.19
CA GLN A 152 3.83 18.20 -20.68
C GLN A 152 4.87 18.31 -19.56
N GLY A 153 5.67 17.26 -19.31
CA GLY A 153 6.69 17.26 -18.26
C GLY A 153 6.16 16.94 -16.85
N GLU A 154 4.87 16.68 -16.69
CA GLU A 154 4.35 16.17 -15.41
C GLU A 154 4.89 14.76 -15.13
N ALA A 155 5.57 14.62 -14.02
CA ALA A 155 6.11 13.33 -13.58
C ALA A 155 5.30 12.78 -12.40
N VAL A 156 4.78 11.57 -12.56
CA VAL A 156 4.10 10.83 -11.50
C VAL A 156 5.00 9.70 -11.03
N ALA A 157 5.29 9.66 -9.73
CA ALA A 157 6.13 8.63 -9.14
C ALA A 157 5.34 7.73 -8.19
N PHE A 158 5.61 6.42 -8.27
CA PHE A 158 5.11 5.43 -7.33
C PHE A 158 6.20 4.39 -7.02
N ARG A 159 6.01 3.63 -5.96
CA ARG A 159 7.01 2.66 -5.49
C ARG A 159 6.41 1.27 -5.42
N ILE A 160 7.13 0.29 -5.94
CA ILE A 160 6.75 -1.12 -6.00
C ILE A 160 7.79 -1.99 -5.30
N PHE A 161 7.48 -3.25 -5.05
CA PHE A 161 8.46 -4.22 -4.58
C PHE A 161 9.48 -4.57 -5.67
N PRO A 162 10.75 -4.81 -5.33
CA PRO A 162 11.81 -5.08 -6.32
C PRO A 162 11.51 -6.30 -7.21
N PHE A 163 10.87 -7.33 -6.66
CA PHE A 163 10.53 -8.55 -7.42
C PHE A 163 9.49 -8.31 -8.53
N GLN A 164 8.75 -7.19 -8.48
CA GLN A 164 7.77 -6.84 -9.51
C GLN A 164 8.39 -6.08 -10.70
N ARG A 165 9.63 -5.59 -10.54
CA ARG A 165 10.31 -4.74 -11.52
C ARG A 165 10.43 -5.37 -12.90
N ALA A 166 11.01 -6.56 -12.98
CA ALA A 166 11.29 -7.22 -14.28
C ALA A 166 10.01 -7.44 -15.07
N ARG A 167 8.94 -7.93 -14.39
CA ARG A 167 7.63 -8.14 -15.02
C ARG A 167 6.97 -6.82 -15.45
N LEU A 168 7.11 -5.76 -14.65
CA LEU A 168 6.60 -4.44 -14.98
C LEU A 168 7.32 -3.88 -16.21
N GLU A 169 8.65 -3.90 -16.23
CA GLU A 169 9.47 -3.42 -17.35
C GLU A 169 9.10 -4.13 -18.65
N GLN A 170 9.02 -5.47 -18.63
CA GLN A 170 8.60 -6.25 -19.79
C GLN A 170 7.21 -5.82 -20.32
N ARG A 171 6.25 -5.64 -19.42
CA ARG A 171 4.88 -5.23 -19.82
C ARG A 171 4.83 -3.82 -20.36
N LEU A 172 5.57 -2.88 -19.77
CA LEU A 172 5.61 -1.49 -20.24
C LEU A 172 6.29 -1.38 -21.61
N ARG A 173 7.34 -2.17 -21.88
CA ARG A 173 7.97 -2.24 -23.22
C ARG A 173 7.01 -2.73 -24.31
N LEU A 174 6.06 -3.59 -23.95
CA LEU A 174 5.05 -4.09 -24.89
C LEU A 174 3.87 -3.14 -25.08
N ALA A 175 3.56 -2.35 -24.04
CA ALA A 175 2.35 -1.54 -24.01
C ALA A 175 2.57 -0.06 -24.41
N SER A 176 3.78 0.46 -24.28
CA SER A 176 4.08 1.87 -24.53
C SER A 176 5.28 2.04 -25.46
N SER A 177 5.27 3.11 -26.26
CA SER A 177 6.43 3.56 -27.04
C SER A 177 7.41 4.44 -26.25
N ALA A 178 7.18 4.61 -24.94
CA ALA A 178 7.99 5.44 -24.07
C ALA A 178 9.42 4.91 -23.91
N THR A 179 10.39 5.82 -23.81
CA THR A 179 11.78 5.45 -23.51
C THR A 179 11.89 4.95 -22.08
N ILE A 180 12.29 3.69 -21.89
CA ILE A 180 12.46 3.11 -20.56
C ILE A 180 13.93 3.18 -20.15
N GLN A 181 14.23 3.95 -19.11
CA GLN A 181 15.54 4.06 -18.49
C GLN A 181 15.55 3.25 -17.18
N SER A 182 16.49 2.34 -17.08
CA SER A 182 16.63 1.43 -15.94
C SER A 182 17.94 1.70 -15.22
N ASN A 183 17.90 2.49 -14.14
CA ASN A 183 19.04 2.79 -13.31
C ASN A 183 19.07 1.90 -12.07
N HIS A 184 20.16 1.16 -11.85
CA HIS A 184 20.50 0.66 -10.53
C HIS A 184 21.14 1.82 -9.77
N SER A 185 20.53 2.31 -8.70
CA SER A 185 21.27 3.15 -7.77
C SER A 185 22.40 2.28 -7.22
N ALA A 186 23.61 2.56 -7.67
CA ALA A 186 24.80 1.94 -7.11
C ALA A 186 24.73 2.13 -5.59
N SER A 187 24.92 1.01 -4.88
CA SER A 187 25.13 0.96 -3.44
C SER A 187 25.97 2.16 -3.00
N ILE A 188 25.41 2.94 -2.09
CA ILE A 188 26.18 3.92 -1.31
C ILE A 188 27.35 3.14 -0.70
N ARG A 189 28.56 3.46 -1.16
CA ARG A 189 29.82 3.04 -0.53
C ARG A 189 30.00 3.74 0.79
#